data_97137503950f412c10757303e84d475e
#
_entry.id   97137503950f412c10757303e84d475e
#
_cell.length_a   1.000
_cell.length_b   1.000
_cell.length_c   1.000
_cell.angle_alpha   90.00
_cell.angle_beta   90.00
_cell.angle_gamma   90.00
#
_symmetry.space_group_name_H-M   'P 1'
#
loop_
_entity.id
_entity.type
_entity.pdbx_description
1 polymer ?
#
loop_
_entity_poly.entity_id
_entity_poly.type
_entity_poly.pdbx_seq_one_letter_code
_entity_poly.pdbx_strand_id
1 'polypeptide(L)'
;MPLFTMNEGYGYNDIYSLEESRVTDAFRSFREKVKRLFTKSNEMVAESQSGVTNNKTKQEVETTANEIERDIKNVENSDDVSREDLTALERFKKRLEDKLEKWDKEIKELKFKDEGIGTKVINAIKWAFIQLKRIFTKILKLLVSAISAIYNKIRGVD
;
A
#
# COMPACT_ATOMS: atom_id res chain seq x y z
N MET A 1 -5.98 10.91 -15.93
CA MET A 1 -5.52 11.53 -14.70
C MET A 1 -5.25 10.48 -13.65
N PRO A 2 -4.06 10.41 -13.19
CA PRO A 2 -3.71 9.39 -12.21
C PRO A 2 -4.30 9.75 -10.87
N LEU A 3 -5.15 8.92 -10.38
CA LEU A 3 -5.89 9.19 -9.17
C LEU A 3 -5.02 9.27 -7.94
N PHE A 4 -3.98 8.45 -7.88
CA PHE A 4 -3.08 8.48 -6.73
C PHE A 4 -2.24 9.74 -6.69
N THR A 5 -1.91 10.28 -7.85
CA THR A 5 -1.08 11.47 -7.91
C THR A 5 -1.79 12.67 -7.36
N MET A 6 -3.04 12.77 -7.61
CA MET A 6 -3.79 13.92 -7.15
C MET A 6 -3.81 14.07 -5.68
N ASN A 7 -3.64 12.99 -4.98
CA ASN A 7 -3.67 13.08 -3.58
C ASN A 7 -2.46 13.60 -2.96
N GLU A 8 -1.43 13.68 -3.69
CA GLU A 8 -0.19 14.01 -3.07
C GLU A 8 0.03 15.46 -2.89
N GLY A 9 -0.62 16.27 -3.61
CA GLY A 9 -0.35 17.65 -3.51
C GLY A 9 -1.56 18.46 -3.41
N TYR A 10 -2.68 17.97 -3.90
CA TYR A 10 -3.71 18.83 -4.01
C TYR A 10 -4.86 18.12 -4.34
N GLY A 11 -5.33 17.83 -4.20
CA GLY A 11 -6.45 17.29 -4.45
C GLY A 11 -7.41 17.76 -5.32
N TYR A 12 -7.56 17.99 -5.88
CA TYR A 12 -8.16 18.37 -6.47
C TYR A 12 -8.76 18.23 -7.25
N ASN A 13 -8.81 18.30 -7.81
CA ASN A 13 -9.15 18.47 -8.53
C ASN A 13 -9.74 18.32 -9.31
N ASP A 14 -9.97 18.15 -9.35
CA ASP A 14 -10.32 18.06 -9.89
C ASP A 14 -10.77 17.83 -10.68
N ILE A 15 -11.26 17.74 -10.94
CA ILE A 15 -11.36 17.53 -11.71
C ILE A 15 -11.84 16.92 -12.27
N TYR A 16 -12.73 16.94 -12.70
CA TYR A 16 -13.00 16.05 -13.26
C TYR A 16 -14.19 15.87 -14.02
N SER A 17 -14.21 15.21 -15.05
CA SER A 17 -15.33 15.08 -15.97
C SER A 17 -16.33 14.05 -15.45
N LEU A 18 -17.52 14.03 -15.97
CA LEU A 18 -18.52 13.08 -15.58
C LEU A 18 -18.16 11.67 -16.05
N GLU A 19 -17.44 11.60 -17.15
CA GLU A 19 -16.96 10.31 -17.64
C GLU A 19 -16.05 9.66 -16.67
N GLU A 20 -15.28 10.46 -15.99
CA GLU A 20 -14.33 9.97 -15.02
C GLU A 20 -15.01 9.57 -13.74
N SER A 21 -16.23 9.98 -13.49
CA SER A 21 -16.80 9.79 -12.18
C SER A 21 -17.02 8.33 -11.81
N ARG A 22 -17.37 7.46 -12.74
CA ARG A 22 -17.52 6.04 -12.41
C ARG A 22 -16.19 5.37 -12.10
N VAL A 23 -15.22 5.61 -12.97
CA VAL A 23 -13.87 5.12 -12.72
C VAL A 23 -13.33 5.79 -11.47
N THR A 24 -13.60 7.07 -11.33
CA THR A 24 -13.16 7.85 -10.19
C THR A 24 -13.72 7.32 -8.88
N ASP A 25 -14.99 6.90 -8.84
CA ASP A 25 -15.58 6.37 -7.62
C ASP A 25 -14.90 5.09 -7.17
N ALA A 26 -14.66 4.18 -8.10
CA ALA A 26 -13.96 2.94 -7.79
C ALA A 26 -12.56 3.22 -7.31
N PHE A 27 -11.83 4.09 -7.99
CA PHE A 27 -10.46 4.40 -7.61
C PHE A 27 -10.38 5.30 -6.40
N ARG A 28 -11.40 6.11 -6.16
CA ARG A 28 -11.45 6.90 -4.92
C ARG A 28 -11.51 5.98 -3.71
N SER A 29 -12.35 4.96 -3.77
CA SER A 29 -12.46 3.97 -2.72
C SER A 29 -11.14 3.23 -2.54
N PHE A 30 -10.53 2.79 -3.64
CA PHE A 30 -9.25 2.13 -3.61
C PHE A 30 -8.17 3.03 -3.00
N ARG A 31 -8.12 4.27 -3.43
CA ARG A 31 -7.16 5.25 -2.94
C ARG A 31 -7.30 5.50 -1.44
N GLU A 32 -8.54 5.56 -0.97
CA GLU A 32 -8.78 5.74 0.45
C GLU A 32 -8.31 4.53 1.26
N LYS A 33 -8.48 3.33 0.71
CA LYS A 33 -7.97 2.12 1.34
C LYS A 33 -6.45 2.13 1.37
N VAL A 34 -5.81 2.55 0.28
CA VAL A 34 -4.34 2.66 0.24
C VAL A 34 -3.86 3.66 1.28
N LYS A 35 -4.53 4.81 1.36
CA LYS A 35 -4.20 5.83 2.34
C LYS A 35 -4.34 5.29 3.76
N ARG A 36 -5.41 4.55 4.02
CA ARG A 36 -5.63 3.93 5.33
C ARG A 36 -4.56 2.91 5.64
N LEU A 37 -4.17 2.12 4.63
CA LEU A 37 -3.10 1.14 4.80
C LEU A 37 -1.82 1.80 5.30
N PHE A 38 -1.39 2.87 4.65
CA PHE A 38 -0.18 3.57 5.05
C PHE A 38 -0.33 4.26 6.40
N THR A 39 -1.48 4.87 6.66
CA THR A 39 -1.74 5.54 7.92
C THR A 39 -1.70 4.55 9.09
N LYS A 40 -2.40 3.42 8.95
CA LYS A 40 -2.44 2.41 9.99
C LYS A 40 -1.09 1.71 10.16
N SER A 41 -0.36 1.53 9.07
CA SER A 41 0.98 0.96 9.15
C SER A 41 1.92 1.89 9.92
N ASN A 42 1.86 3.18 9.64
CA ASN A 42 2.67 4.16 10.37
C ASN A 42 2.27 4.23 11.85
N GLU A 43 0.98 4.09 12.14
CA GLU A 43 0.48 4.05 13.50
C GLU A 43 1.03 2.84 14.25
N MET A 44 1.05 1.69 13.60
CA MET A 44 1.58 0.46 14.17
C MET A 44 3.08 0.60 14.49
N VAL A 45 3.83 1.22 13.58
CA VAL A 45 5.26 1.49 13.81
C VAL A 45 5.43 2.47 14.98
N ALA A 46 4.64 3.52 15.01
CA ALA A 46 4.73 4.52 16.08
C ALA A 46 4.44 3.89 17.44
N GLU A 47 3.42 3.05 17.53
CA GLU A 47 3.11 2.35 18.78
C GLU A 47 4.25 1.44 19.20
N SER A 48 4.88 0.77 18.24
CA SER A 48 5.99 -0.13 18.53
C SER A 48 7.19 0.60 19.09
N GLN A 49 7.38 1.86 18.72
CA GLN A 49 8.48 2.68 19.23
C GLN A 49 8.31 3.00 20.72
N SER A 50 7.12 2.80 21.25
CA SER A 50 6.85 2.89 22.69
C SER A 50 6.79 1.52 23.35
N GLY A 51 7.18 0.49 22.63
CA GLY A 51 7.18 -0.88 23.17
C GLY A 51 5.83 -1.57 23.09
N VAL A 52 4.89 -1.04 22.34
CA VAL A 52 3.54 -1.59 22.26
C VAL A 52 3.37 -2.42 20.99
N THR A 53 2.90 -3.66 21.15
CA THR A 53 2.52 -4.52 20.03
C THR A 53 1.01 -4.58 20.00
N ASN A 54 0.41 -3.71 19.21
CA ASN A 54 -1.04 -3.56 19.19
C ASN A 54 -1.67 -4.45 18.13
N ASN A 55 -2.26 -5.56 18.57
CA ASN A 55 -2.90 -6.51 17.67
C ASN A 55 -4.13 -5.93 16.98
N LYS A 56 -4.78 -4.97 17.59
CA LYS A 56 -5.94 -4.32 16.98
C LYS A 56 -5.50 -3.53 15.75
N THR A 57 -4.43 -2.73 15.87
CA THR A 57 -3.89 -1.97 14.75
C THR A 57 -3.42 -2.93 13.66
N LYS A 58 -2.76 -4.02 14.05
CA LYS A 58 -2.35 -5.05 13.10
C LYS A 58 -3.53 -5.61 12.33
N GLN A 59 -4.63 -5.90 13.01
CA GLN A 59 -5.84 -6.42 12.36
C GLN A 59 -6.43 -5.39 11.41
N GLU A 60 -6.39 -4.13 11.77
CA GLU A 60 -6.87 -3.07 10.89
C GLU A 60 -6.04 -2.99 9.61
N VAL A 61 -4.72 -3.14 9.74
CA VAL A 61 -3.83 -3.19 8.57
C VAL A 61 -4.17 -4.41 7.71
N GLU A 62 -4.32 -5.57 8.33
CA GLU A 62 -4.63 -6.80 7.60
C GLU A 62 -5.98 -6.73 6.89
N THR A 63 -7.00 -6.21 7.55
CA THR A 63 -8.31 -6.06 6.95
C THR A 63 -8.26 -5.12 5.75
N THR A 64 -7.58 -3.99 5.91
CA THR A 64 -7.42 -3.04 4.82
C THR A 64 -6.65 -3.65 3.66
N ALA A 65 -5.60 -4.40 3.96
CA ALA A 65 -4.81 -5.10 2.95
C ALA A 65 -5.66 -6.09 2.16
N ASN A 66 -6.51 -6.84 2.86
CA ASN A 66 -7.39 -7.81 2.20
C ASN A 66 -8.39 -7.12 1.27
N GLU A 67 -8.89 -5.96 1.68
CA GLU A 67 -9.79 -5.18 0.83
C GLU A 67 -9.07 -4.68 -0.42
N ILE A 68 -7.84 -4.22 -0.26
CA ILE A 68 -7.02 -3.77 -1.37
C ILE A 68 -6.74 -4.91 -2.33
N GLU A 69 -6.40 -6.09 -1.81
CA GLU A 69 -6.17 -7.27 -2.65
C GLU A 69 -7.40 -7.63 -3.47
N ARG A 70 -8.56 -7.53 -2.87
CA ARG A 70 -9.81 -7.80 -3.57
C ARG A 70 -10.04 -6.78 -4.69
N ASP A 71 -9.77 -5.51 -4.41
CA ASP A 71 -9.89 -4.46 -5.42
C ASP A 71 -8.92 -4.68 -6.58
N ILE A 72 -7.69 -5.09 -6.29
CA ILE A 72 -6.70 -5.39 -7.32
C ILE A 72 -7.19 -6.52 -8.22
N LYS A 73 -7.74 -7.58 -7.63
CA LYS A 73 -8.27 -8.69 -8.40
C LYS A 73 -9.45 -8.26 -9.28
N ASN A 74 -10.30 -7.38 -8.75
CA ASN A 74 -11.43 -6.87 -9.51
C ASN A 74 -10.96 -6.06 -10.71
N VAL A 75 -9.94 -5.24 -10.53
CA VAL A 75 -9.37 -4.45 -11.62
C VAL A 75 -8.71 -5.38 -12.63
N GLU A 76 -7.98 -6.38 -12.17
CA GLU A 76 -7.33 -7.35 -13.03
C GLU A 76 -8.33 -8.06 -13.94
N ASN A 77 -9.50 -8.35 -13.41
CA ASN A 77 -10.54 -9.07 -14.15
C ASN A 77 -11.46 -8.16 -14.95
N SER A 78 -11.26 -6.85 -14.87
CA SER A 78 -12.10 -5.91 -15.59
C SER A 78 -11.62 -5.76 -17.02
N ASP A 79 -12.58 -5.59 -17.94
CA ASP A 79 -12.25 -5.33 -19.34
C ASP A 79 -12.06 -3.84 -19.63
N ASP A 80 -12.40 -2.99 -18.67
CA ASP A 80 -12.42 -1.55 -18.86
C ASP A 80 -11.23 -0.81 -18.24
N VAL A 81 -10.11 -1.47 -18.10
CA VAL A 81 -8.95 -0.85 -17.46
C VAL A 81 -8.22 0.06 -18.44
N SER A 82 -8.02 1.29 -18.04
CA SER A 82 -7.33 2.29 -18.85
C SER A 82 -5.83 2.34 -18.54
N ARG A 83 -5.09 3.06 -19.37
CA ARG A 83 -3.68 3.29 -19.10
C ARG A 83 -3.46 4.12 -17.85
N GLU A 84 -4.38 5.01 -17.52
CA GLU A 84 -4.30 5.79 -16.30
C GLU A 84 -4.46 4.91 -15.07
N ASP A 85 -5.34 3.92 -15.17
CA ASP A 85 -5.52 2.95 -14.08
C ASP A 85 -4.25 2.15 -13.89
N LEU A 86 -3.64 1.72 -14.97
CA LEU A 86 -2.38 0.99 -14.92
C LEU A 86 -1.28 1.84 -14.28
N THR A 87 -1.20 3.12 -14.68
CA THR A 87 -0.23 4.03 -14.10
C THR A 87 -0.43 4.17 -12.60
N ALA A 88 -1.68 4.27 -12.15
CA ALA A 88 -1.99 4.37 -10.74
C ALA A 88 -1.52 3.13 -9.96
N LEU A 89 -1.73 1.96 -10.54
CA LEU A 89 -1.27 0.72 -9.93
C LEU A 89 0.25 0.65 -9.87
N GLU A 90 0.92 1.10 -10.92
CA GLU A 90 2.38 1.13 -10.95
C GLU A 90 2.94 2.07 -9.89
N ARG A 91 2.29 3.20 -9.66
CA ARG A 91 2.70 4.12 -8.61
C ARG A 91 2.51 3.53 -7.22
N PHE A 92 1.41 2.82 -7.04
CA PHE A 92 1.19 2.13 -5.78
C PHE A 92 2.27 1.07 -5.56
N LYS A 93 2.60 0.31 -6.60
CA LYS A 93 3.68 -0.67 -6.55
C LYS A 93 4.98 -0.01 -6.08
N LYS A 94 5.32 1.12 -6.68
CA LYS A 94 6.54 1.83 -6.32
C LYS A 94 6.53 2.28 -4.86
N ARG A 95 5.41 2.76 -4.38
CA ARG A 95 5.28 3.17 -2.98
C ARG A 95 5.47 2.01 -2.02
N LEU A 96 4.94 0.84 -2.38
CA LEU A 96 5.13 -0.36 -1.56
C LEU A 96 6.59 -0.78 -1.53
N GLU A 97 7.24 -0.75 -2.69
CA GLU A 97 8.66 -1.09 -2.79
C GLU A 97 9.52 -0.14 -1.96
N ASP A 98 9.23 1.14 -2.04
CA ASP A 98 9.97 2.16 -1.28
C ASP A 98 9.80 1.96 0.23
N LYS A 99 8.58 1.64 0.68
CA LYS A 99 8.33 1.38 2.09
C LYS A 99 9.06 0.13 2.57
N LEU A 100 9.03 -0.92 1.78
CA LEU A 100 9.73 -2.17 2.14
C LEU A 100 11.23 -1.93 2.25
N GLU A 101 11.80 -1.16 1.33
CA GLU A 101 13.21 -0.83 1.38
C GLU A 101 13.54 0.00 2.62
N LYS A 102 12.70 0.98 2.92
CA LYS A 102 12.89 1.82 4.11
C LYS A 102 12.85 0.98 5.39
N TRP A 103 11.90 0.08 5.50
CA TRP A 103 11.79 -0.77 6.69
C TRP A 103 12.97 -1.73 6.81
N ASP A 104 13.47 -2.24 5.71
CA ASP A 104 14.66 -3.09 5.74
C ASP A 104 15.86 -2.34 6.30
N LYS A 105 16.04 -1.08 5.90
CA LYS A 105 17.12 -0.25 6.43
C LYS A 105 16.93 0.01 7.91
N GLU A 106 15.71 0.33 8.32
CA GLU A 106 15.43 0.62 9.72
C GLU A 106 15.66 -0.60 10.60
N ILE A 107 15.30 -1.78 10.14
CA ILE A 107 15.55 -3.02 10.88
C ILE A 107 17.05 -3.25 11.05
N LYS A 108 17.82 -3.01 9.99
CA LYS A 108 19.27 -3.17 10.06
C LYS A 108 19.90 -2.18 11.02
N GLU A 109 19.41 -0.95 11.03
CA GLU A 109 19.91 0.08 11.95
C GLU A 109 19.62 -0.26 13.41
N LEU A 110 18.51 -0.90 13.68
CA LEU A 110 18.17 -1.31 15.03
C LEU A 110 19.21 -2.22 15.65
N LYS A 111 19.85 -3.04 14.83
CA LYS A 111 20.89 -3.96 15.33
C LYS A 111 22.10 -3.20 15.86
N PHE A 112 22.33 -1.99 15.36
CA PHE A 112 23.46 -1.19 15.79
C PHE A 112 23.11 -0.22 16.91
N LYS A 113 21.84 0.00 17.17
CA LYS A 113 21.40 0.96 18.19
C LYS A 113 20.88 0.28 19.44
N ASP A 114 21.27 -0.96 19.62
CA ASP A 114 20.73 -1.80 20.67
C ASP A 114 21.05 -1.31 22.09
N GLU A 115 22.11 -0.57 22.26
CA GLU A 115 22.57 -0.18 23.59
C GLU A 115 21.77 0.92 24.29
N GLY A 116 21.05 1.72 23.55
CA GLY A 116 20.30 2.84 24.12
C GLY A 116 18.81 2.61 24.26
N ILE A 117 18.31 1.48 23.78
CA ILE A 117 16.90 1.21 23.71
C ILE A 117 16.60 -0.11 24.42
N GLY A 118 15.56 -0.14 25.23
CA GLY A 118 15.19 -1.37 25.94
C GLY A 118 14.82 -2.51 25.01
N THR A 119 15.09 -3.72 25.46
CA THR A 119 14.81 -4.93 24.69
C THR A 119 13.34 -5.02 24.28
N LYS A 120 12.44 -4.61 25.18
CA LYS A 120 11.01 -4.63 24.89
C LYS A 120 10.66 -3.77 23.69
N VAL A 121 11.26 -2.58 23.62
CA VAL A 121 10.99 -1.65 22.52
C VAL A 121 11.55 -2.22 21.21
N ILE A 122 12.77 -2.75 21.25
CA ILE A 122 13.38 -3.34 20.07
C ILE A 122 12.54 -4.50 19.55
N ASN A 123 12.08 -5.37 20.45
CA ASN A 123 11.27 -6.50 20.05
C ASN A 123 9.92 -6.06 19.46
N ALA A 124 9.32 -5.00 20.01
CA ALA A 124 8.08 -4.46 19.48
C ALA A 124 8.27 -3.91 18.08
N ILE A 125 9.35 -3.16 17.86
CA ILE A 125 9.66 -2.58 16.56
C ILE A 125 9.91 -3.69 15.53
N LYS A 126 10.70 -4.70 15.90
CA LYS A 126 10.94 -5.83 15.01
C LYS A 126 9.65 -6.55 14.66
N TRP A 127 8.79 -6.76 15.65
CA TRP A 127 7.50 -7.38 15.43
C TRP A 127 6.68 -6.59 14.41
N ALA A 128 6.58 -5.26 14.58
CA ALA A 128 5.81 -4.42 13.69
C ALA A 128 6.32 -4.50 12.25
N PHE A 129 7.63 -4.35 12.07
CA PHE A 129 8.21 -4.40 10.73
C PHE A 129 8.05 -5.77 10.08
N ILE A 130 8.21 -6.86 10.84
CA ILE A 130 8.02 -8.21 10.30
C ILE A 130 6.58 -8.40 9.81
N GLN A 131 5.61 -7.98 10.61
CA GLN A 131 4.20 -8.09 10.22
C GLN A 131 3.90 -7.25 8.98
N LEU A 132 4.36 -6.02 8.98
CA LEU A 132 4.11 -5.11 7.86
C LEU A 132 4.81 -5.56 6.58
N LYS A 133 6.03 -6.06 6.68
CA LYS A 133 6.74 -6.58 5.52
C LYS A 133 5.99 -7.76 4.90
N ARG A 134 5.48 -8.64 5.74
CA ARG A 134 4.71 -9.80 5.26
C ARG A 134 3.46 -9.33 4.51
N ILE A 135 2.73 -8.40 5.10
CA ILE A 135 1.49 -7.88 4.52
C ILE A 135 1.75 -7.14 3.22
N PHE A 136 2.72 -6.25 3.22
CA PHE A 136 3.04 -5.45 2.04
C PHE A 136 3.62 -6.29 0.91
N THR A 137 4.43 -7.29 1.23
CA THR A 137 5.00 -8.19 0.22
C THR A 137 3.90 -8.98 -0.47
N LYS A 138 2.90 -9.41 0.28
CA LYS A 138 1.78 -10.15 -0.29
C LYS A 138 0.98 -9.27 -1.26
N ILE A 139 0.72 -8.04 -0.89
CA ILE A 139 0.03 -7.09 -1.77
C ILE A 139 0.89 -6.84 -3.02
N LEU A 140 2.18 -6.66 -2.83
CA LEU A 140 3.10 -6.36 -3.93
C LEU A 140 3.13 -7.50 -4.95
N LYS A 141 3.18 -8.74 -4.50
CA LYS A 141 3.17 -9.89 -5.40
C LYS A 141 1.89 -9.93 -6.24
N LEU A 142 0.76 -9.69 -5.60
CA LEU A 142 -0.50 -9.68 -6.29
C LEU A 142 -0.57 -8.53 -7.29
N LEU A 143 -0.03 -7.38 -6.90
CA LEU A 143 -0.03 -6.19 -7.73
C LEU A 143 0.84 -6.36 -8.96
N VAL A 144 2.01 -6.97 -8.82
CA VAL A 144 2.90 -7.26 -9.95
C VAL A 144 2.20 -8.17 -10.95
N SER A 145 1.53 -9.21 -10.47
CA SER A 145 0.80 -10.13 -11.31
C SER A 145 -0.34 -9.41 -12.05
N ALA A 146 -1.08 -8.58 -11.32
CA ALA A 146 -2.21 -7.86 -11.92
C ALA A 146 -1.74 -6.84 -12.96
N ILE A 147 -0.67 -6.12 -12.68
CA ILE A 147 -0.12 -5.14 -13.62
C ILE A 147 0.30 -5.83 -14.92
N SER A 148 0.95 -6.99 -14.81
CA SER A 148 1.37 -7.74 -15.97
C SER A 148 0.17 -8.18 -16.81
N ALA A 149 -0.87 -8.70 -16.16
CA ALA A 149 -2.07 -9.14 -16.84
C ALA A 149 -2.79 -7.98 -17.54
N ILE A 150 -2.89 -6.85 -16.86
CA ILE A 150 -3.53 -5.66 -17.41
C ILE A 150 -2.74 -5.11 -18.59
N TYR A 151 -1.42 -5.10 -18.46
CA TYR A 151 -0.54 -4.64 -19.52
C TYR A 151 -0.76 -5.45 -20.80
N ASN A 152 -0.86 -6.78 -20.66
CA ASN A 152 -1.12 -7.64 -21.78
C ASN A 152 -2.49 -7.37 -22.43
N LYS A 153 -3.50 -7.11 -21.62
CA LYS A 153 -4.81 -6.77 -22.14
C LYS A 153 -4.80 -5.48 -22.95
N ILE A 154 -4.12 -4.46 -22.44
CA ILE A 154 -4.05 -3.16 -23.10
C ILE A 154 -3.31 -3.30 -24.44
N ARG A 155 -2.29 -4.14 -24.48
CA ARG A 155 -1.53 -4.38 -25.70
C ARG A 155 -2.21 -5.33 -26.67
N GLY A 156 -3.32 -5.92 -26.26
CA GLY A 156 -4.01 -6.88 -27.09
C GLY A 156 -3.32 -8.23 -27.15
N VAL A 157 -2.50 -8.53 -26.19
CA VAL A 157 -1.81 -9.82 -26.12
C VAL A 157 -2.48 -10.67 -25.06
N ASP A 158 -2.89 -11.84 -25.43
CA ASP A 158 -3.57 -12.73 -24.49
C ASP A 158 -2.65 -13.65 -23.74
#